data_62aa44d67163d245840021032162af87
#
_entry.id   62aa44d67163d245840021032162af87
#
_cell.length_a   1.000
_cell.length_b   1.000
_cell.length_c   1.000
_cell.angle_alpha   90.00
_cell.angle_beta   90.00
_cell.angle_gamma   90.00
#
_symmetry.space_group_name_H-M   'P 1'
#
loop_
_entity.id
_entity.type
_entity.pdbx_description
1 polymer ?
#
loop_
_entity_poly.entity_id
_entity_poly.type
_entity_poly.pdbx_seq_one_letter_code
_entity_poly.pdbx_strand_id
1 'polypeptide(L)'
;STDVTVTETFSLDRADLPADDEVFTYTPAIYQAKVRKQFDVRAVLMGERVYSFAVRTPANSLDWRHDAALRKVAVEPIATPAAVESGILRFAAAAGVCTGSLDLAVDRNGEWWFLEINEQGQFLWLDDFCPQAQLLEKFCAFLTASQSSRQTLEERQGLFPSIAEYQRSHQNEEALNIARVSADAQFKSMEP
;
A
#
# COMPACT_ATOMS: atom_id res chain seq x y z
N SER A 1 1.67 13.78 29.93
CA SER A 1 0.91 13.45 28.72
C SER A 1 1.74 13.94 27.54
N THR A 2 2.29 13.01 26.79
CA THR A 2 2.96 13.31 25.52
C THR A 2 1.88 13.31 24.46
N ASP A 3 1.39 14.51 24.12
CA ASP A 3 0.49 14.67 22.99
C ASP A 3 1.27 14.37 21.72
N VAL A 4 0.97 13.25 21.08
CA VAL A 4 1.50 12.91 19.75
C VAL A 4 0.64 13.64 18.73
N THR A 5 1.18 14.70 18.13
CA THR A 5 0.53 15.38 17.02
C THR A 5 0.89 14.64 15.74
N VAL A 6 -0.09 13.99 15.11
CA VAL A 6 0.08 13.44 13.76
C VAL A 6 -0.20 14.56 12.78
N THR A 7 0.81 14.91 11.99
CA THR A 7 0.65 15.93 10.93
C THR A 7 0.32 15.21 9.62
N GLU A 8 -0.83 15.53 9.04
CA GLU A 8 -1.24 15.04 7.74
C GLU A 8 -0.44 15.71 6.61
N THR A 9 -0.43 15.07 5.43
CA THR A 9 0.16 15.65 4.22
C THR A 9 -0.58 16.93 3.85
N PHE A 10 0.15 18.03 3.70
CA PHE A 10 -0.42 19.31 3.28
C PHE A 10 0.42 19.97 2.17
N SER A 11 -0.21 20.91 1.45
CA SER A 11 0.45 21.66 0.38
C SER A 11 0.93 23.00 0.91
N LEU A 12 2.20 23.30 0.68
CA LEU A 12 2.81 24.61 0.96
C LEU A 12 3.14 25.28 -0.36
N ASP A 13 2.97 26.61 -0.39
CA ASP A 13 3.57 27.42 -1.44
C ASP A 13 5.04 27.65 -1.14
N ARG A 14 5.86 27.84 -2.18
CA ARG A 14 7.30 28.06 -2.00
C ARG A 14 7.60 29.30 -1.14
N ALA A 15 6.71 30.26 -1.16
CA ALA A 15 6.83 31.49 -0.36
C ALA A 15 6.62 31.26 1.14
N ASP A 16 5.95 30.18 1.51
CA ASP A 16 5.65 29.83 2.90
C ASP A 16 6.74 28.93 3.52
N LEU A 17 7.72 28.51 2.71
CA LEU A 17 8.86 27.75 3.22
C LEU A 17 9.75 28.66 4.09
N PRO A 18 10.25 28.17 5.23
CA PRO A 18 11.21 28.90 6.04
C PRO A 18 12.43 29.32 5.22
N ALA A 19 12.86 30.57 5.40
CA ALA A 19 14.06 31.08 4.75
C ALA A 19 15.36 30.56 5.40
N ASP A 20 15.24 29.97 6.60
CA ASP A 20 16.34 29.44 7.38
C ASP A 20 16.37 27.92 7.31
N ASP A 21 17.47 27.39 6.78
CA ASP A 21 17.68 25.95 6.65
C ASP A 21 17.78 25.23 8.01
N GLU A 22 18.10 25.94 9.10
CA GLU A 22 18.16 25.35 10.45
C GLU A 22 16.81 24.80 10.89
N VAL A 23 15.70 25.41 10.47
CA VAL A 23 14.34 24.96 10.82
C VAL A 23 14.10 23.52 10.34
N PHE A 24 14.63 23.14 9.17
CA PHE A 24 14.49 21.78 8.62
C PHE A 24 15.30 20.73 9.41
N THR A 25 16.30 21.17 10.17
CA THR A 25 17.12 20.29 11.00
C THR A 25 16.40 19.90 12.29
N TYR A 26 15.61 20.79 12.86
CA TYR A 26 14.86 20.52 14.10
C TYR A 26 13.60 19.69 13.90
N THR A 27 13.02 19.75 12.71
CA THR A 27 11.78 19.02 12.40
C THR A 27 11.91 18.37 11.02
N PRO A 28 12.64 17.26 10.93
CA PRO A 28 12.83 16.59 9.65
C PRO A 28 11.49 16.12 9.08
N ALA A 29 11.23 16.51 7.84
CA ALA A 29 10.04 16.14 7.10
C ALA A 29 10.39 15.89 5.63
N ILE A 30 9.52 15.18 4.92
CA ILE A 30 9.68 14.95 3.49
C ILE A 30 9.06 16.12 2.72
N TYR A 31 9.89 16.87 2.01
CA TYR A 31 9.47 17.93 1.11
C TYR A 31 9.63 17.45 -0.33
N GLN A 32 8.55 17.47 -1.09
CA GLN A 32 8.58 17.04 -2.48
C GLN A 32 7.69 17.93 -3.36
N ALA A 33 8.00 17.96 -4.65
CA ALA A 33 7.16 18.67 -5.61
C ALA A 33 5.79 17.99 -5.69
N LYS A 34 4.72 18.81 -5.63
CA LYS A 34 3.35 18.31 -5.74
C LYS A 34 3.05 17.85 -7.17
N VAL A 35 2.76 16.56 -7.33
CA VAL A 35 2.27 16.01 -8.59
C VAL A 35 0.81 16.44 -8.80
N ARG A 36 0.51 17.03 -9.98
CA ARG A 36 -0.87 17.34 -10.38
C ARG A 36 -1.57 16.07 -10.87
N LYS A 37 -1.78 15.15 -9.95
CA LYS A 37 -2.31 13.82 -10.23
C LYS A 37 -3.74 13.83 -10.78
N GLN A 38 -4.03 12.89 -11.64
CA GLN A 38 -5.37 12.51 -12.06
C GLN A 38 -5.94 11.45 -11.12
N PHE A 39 -5.10 10.48 -10.73
CA PHE A 39 -5.40 9.46 -9.73
C PHE A 39 -4.11 8.92 -9.12
N ASP A 40 -4.24 8.29 -7.97
CA ASP A 40 -3.16 7.54 -7.33
C ASP A 40 -3.14 6.10 -7.84
N VAL A 41 -1.99 5.45 -7.77
CA VAL A 41 -1.84 4.02 -8.06
C VAL A 41 -1.21 3.33 -6.87
N ARG A 42 -1.87 2.28 -6.38
CA ARG A 42 -1.28 1.31 -5.48
C ARG A 42 -0.82 0.12 -6.31
N ALA A 43 0.48 -0.11 -6.39
CA ALA A 43 1.05 -1.26 -7.08
C ALA A 43 1.65 -2.23 -6.08
N VAL A 44 1.34 -3.52 -6.23
CA VAL A 44 1.84 -4.59 -5.37
C VAL A 44 2.86 -5.40 -6.14
N LEU A 45 4.08 -5.42 -5.64
CA LEU A 45 5.18 -6.22 -6.17
C LEU A 45 5.23 -7.59 -5.47
N MET A 46 5.26 -8.65 -6.24
CA MET A 46 5.45 -10.02 -5.76
C MET A 46 6.43 -10.73 -6.71
N GLY A 47 7.72 -10.76 -6.37
CA GLY A 47 8.78 -11.27 -7.23
C GLY A 47 8.88 -10.48 -8.54
N GLU A 48 8.62 -11.14 -9.67
CA GLU A 48 8.63 -10.54 -11.01
C GLU A 48 7.26 -10.05 -11.49
N ARG A 49 6.27 -9.96 -10.58
CA ARG A 49 4.91 -9.52 -10.89
C ARG A 49 4.59 -8.19 -10.23
N VAL A 50 3.92 -7.34 -10.98
CA VAL A 50 3.38 -6.06 -10.52
C VAL A 50 1.87 -6.06 -10.75
N TYR A 51 1.09 -5.86 -9.68
CA TYR A 51 -0.36 -5.74 -9.73
C TYR A 51 -0.74 -4.31 -9.40
N SER A 52 -1.22 -3.55 -10.37
CA SER A 52 -1.53 -2.14 -10.21
C SER A 52 -3.03 -1.88 -10.08
N PHE A 53 -3.38 -0.96 -9.18
CA PHE A 53 -4.74 -0.53 -8.90
C PHE A 53 -4.81 0.99 -8.93
N ALA A 54 -5.70 1.52 -9.76
CA ALA A 54 -6.02 2.93 -9.70
C ALA A 54 -6.87 3.21 -8.44
N VAL A 55 -6.46 4.20 -7.68
CA VAL A 55 -7.20 4.71 -6.51
C VAL A 55 -7.69 6.10 -6.84
N ARG A 56 -8.99 6.21 -7.08
CA ARG A 56 -9.63 7.49 -7.44
C ARG A 56 -10.27 8.08 -6.21
N THR A 57 -9.84 9.28 -5.87
CA THR A 57 -10.33 10.04 -4.73
C THR A 57 -11.26 11.17 -5.17
N PRO A 58 -12.07 11.73 -4.25
CA PRO A 58 -12.77 12.97 -4.51
C PRO A 58 -11.83 14.09 -4.95
N ALA A 59 -12.36 15.08 -5.66
CA ALA A 59 -11.59 16.23 -6.11
C ALA A 59 -10.88 16.91 -4.93
N ASN A 60 -9.61 17.28 -5.14
CA ASN A 60 -8.74 17.96 -4.17
C ASN A 60 -8.18 17.11 -3.00
N SER A 61 -8.35 15.80 -2.99
CA SER A 61 -7.68 14.95 -2.01
C SER A 61 -6.15 14.95 -2.26
N LEU A 62 -5.38 15.22 -1.22
CA LEU A 62 -3.91 15.12 -1.23
C LEU A 62 -3.45 13.70 -0.91
N ASP A 63 -4.10 13.08 0.07
CA ASP A 63 -3.77 11.74 0.55
C ASP A 63 -5.00 10.83 0.44
N TRP A 64 -4.90 9.82 -0.41
CA TRP A 64 -5.96 8.85 -0.64
C TRP A 64 -6.25 7.97 0.58
N ARG A 65 -5.28 7.83 1.50
CA ARG A 65 -5.42 6.96 2.69
C ARG A 65 -6.55 7.44 3.61
N HIS A 66 -6.67 8.75 3.77
CA HIS A 66 -7.77 9.33 4.54
C HIS A 66 -9.14 9.01 3.90
N ASP A 67 -9.26 9.18 2.59
CA ASP A 67 -10.49 8.90 1.86
C ASP A 67 -10.80 7.40 1.81
N ALA A 68 -9.79 6.54 1.74
CA ALA A 68 -9.94 5.08 1.78
C ALA A 68 -10.50 4.62 3.13
N ALA A 69 -10.01 5.17 4.24
CA ALA A 69 -10.54 4.89 5.58
C ALA A 69 -12.02 5.25 5.72
N LEU A 70 -12.47 6.30 5.01
CA LEU A 70 -13.88 6.72 4.93
C LEU A 70 -14.67 6.00 3.82
N ARG A 71 -14.07 5.04 3.12
CA ARG A 71 -14.64 4.36 1.95
C ARG A 71 -15.13 5.30 0.83
N LYS A 72 -14.43 6.42 0.66
CA LYS A 72 -14.73 7.44 -0.36
C LYS A 72 -13.90 7.31 -1.63
N VAL A 73 -13.16 6.22 -1.77
CA VAL A 73 -12.32 5.95 -2.95
C VAL A 73 -12.99 4.93 -3.85
N ALA A 74 -12.79 5.04 -5.16
CA ALA A 74 -13.03 3.97 -6.11
C ALA A 74 -11.69 3.31 -6.45
N VAL A 75 -11.64 1.98 -6.35
CA VAL A 75 -10.44 1.19 -6.63
C VAL A 75 -10.74 0.24 -7.77
N GLU A 76 -9.89 0.24 -8.78
CA GLU A 76 -10.02 -0.65 -9.95
C GLU A 76 -8.65 -1.18 -10.38
N PRO A 77 -8.54 -2.47 -10.76
CA PRO A 77 -7.31 -2.99 -11.33
C PRO A 77 -7.03 -2.34 -12.68
N ILE A 78 -5.78 -1.99 -12.93
CA ILE A 78 -5.33 -1.38 -14.18
C ILE A 78 -4.08 -2.08 -14.72
N ALA A 79 -3.91 -2.03 -16.04
CA ALA A 79 -2.69 -2.50 -16.66
C ALA A 79 -1.52 -1.55 -16.34
N THR A 80 -0.41 -2.11 -15.89
CA THR A 80 0.85 -1.35 -15.73
C THR A 80 1.50 -1.22 -17.11
N PRO A 81 1.82 -0.01 -17.59
CA PRO A 81 2.57 0.14 -18.83
C PRO A 81 3.92 -0.60 -18.75
N ALA A 82 4.31 -1.27 -19.82
CA ALA A 82 5.52 -2.12 -19.84
C ALA A 82 6.79 -1.38 -19.41
N ALA A 83 6.93 -0.11 -19.77
CA ALA A 83 8.06 0.72 -19.36
C ALA A 83 8.08 0.97 -17.85
N VAL A 84 6.90 1.19 -17.24
CA VAL A 84 6.72 1.39 -15.80
C VAL A 84 7.00 0.09 -15.05
N GLU A 85 6.40 -1.03 -15.49
CA GLU A 85 6.65 -2.35 -14.91
C GLU A 85 8.15 -2.68 -14.92
N SER A 86 8.81 -2.50 -16.07
CA SER A 86 10.26 -2.69 -16.18
C SER A 86 11.06 -1.77 -15.26
N GLY A 87 10.60 -0.52 -15.07
CA GLY A 87 11.19 0.43 -14.14
C GLY A 87 11.09 -0.05 -12.70
N ILE A 88 9.91 -0.49 -12.28
CA ILE A 88 9.66 -1.05 -10.94
C ILE A 88 10.54 -2.27 -10.68
N LEU A 89 10.61 -3.22 -11.63
CA LEU A 89 11.39 -4.44 -11.47
C LEU A 89 12.90 -4.14 -11.38
N ARG A 90 13.42 -3.21 -12.18
CA ARG A 90 14.83 -2.78 -12.08
C ARG A 90 15.12 -2.09 -10.76
N PHE A 91 14.23 -1.22 -10.28
CA PHE A 91 14.34 -0.57 -8.99
C PHE A 91 14.37 -1.60 -7.87
N ALA A 92 13.41 -2.53 -7.86
CA ALA A 92 13.29 -3.58 -6.86
C ALA A 92 14.55 -4.47 -6.82
N ALA A 93 15.07 -4.87 -7.98
CA ALA A 93 16.32 -5.63 -8.08
C ALA A 93 17.52 -4.86 -7.52
N ALA A 94 17.63 -3.57 -7.83
CA ALA A 94 18.72 -2.72 -7.34
C ALA A 94 18.64 -2.46 -5.82
N ALA A 95 17.41 -2.37 -5.27
CA ALA A 95 17.16 -2.19 -3.84
C ALA A 95 17.20 -3.50 -3.04
N GLY A 96 17.24 -4.67 -3.69
CA GLY A 96 17.16 -5.97 -3.03
C GLY A 96 15.78 -6.30 -2.48
N VAL A 97 14.73 -5.68 -3.02
CA VAL A 97 13.34 -5.84 -2.59
C VAL A 97 12.63 -6.83 -3.50
N CYS A 98 12.06 -7.89 -2.94
CA CYS A 98 11.32 -8.90 -3.70
C CYS A 98 9.79 -8.79 -3.54
N THR A 99 9.32 -8.05 -2.56
CA THR A 99 7.88 -7.79 -2.34
C THR A 99 7.69 -6.45 -1.65
N GLY A 100 6.58 -5.80 -1.94
CA GLY A 100 6.23 -4.53 -1.32
C GLY A 100 5.06 -3.86 -2.03
N SER A 101 4.59 -2.79 -1.45
CA SER A 101 3.57 -1.93 -2.05
C SER A 101 4.18 -0.60 -2.46
N LEU A 102 4.00 -0.23 -3.70
CA LEU A 102 4.45 1.03 -4.25
C LEU A 102 3.28 2.01 -4.31
N ASP A 103 3.55 3.23 -3.90
CA ASP A 103 2.67 4.36 -4.15
C ASP A 103 3.19 5.12 -5.36
N LEU A 104 2.35 5.25 -6.37
CA LEU A 104 2.62 6.03 -7.56
C LEU A 104 1.45 7.00 -7.81
N ALA A 105 1.69 7.99 -8.63
CA ALA A 105 0.66 8.90 -9.11
C ALA A 105 0.67 8.94 -10.63
N VAL A 106 -0.50 9.06 -11.24
CA VAL A 106 -0.62 9.32 -12.68
C VAL A 106 -1.13 10.73 -12.86
N ASP A 107 -0.39 11.55 -13.62
CA ASP A 107 -0.79 12.92 -13.89
C ASP A 107 -1.78 13.02 -15.06
N ARG A 108 -2.21 14.23 -15.39
CA ARG A 108 -3.17 14.49 -16.47
C ARG A 108 -2.65 14.22 -17.87
N ASN A 109 -1.34 14.06 -18.02
CA ASN A 109 -0.69 13.71 -19.28
C ASN A 109 -0.50 12.19 -19.42
N GLY A 110 -0.86 11.41 -18.38
CA GLY A 110 -0.65 9.97 -18.34
C GLY A 110 0.74 9.56 -17.87
N GLU A 111 1.55 10.51 -17.39
CA GLU A 111 2.89 10.22 -16.85
C GLU A 111 2.78 9.60 -15.46
N TRP A 112 3.59 8.55 -15.22
CA TRP A 112 3.64 7.82 -13.96
C TRP A 112 4.78 8.34 -13.11
N TRP A 113 4.44 8.72 -11.88
CA TRP A 113 5.36 9.27 -10.89
C TRP A 113 5.49 8.31 -9.72
N PHE A 114 6.71 7.87 -9.42
CA PHE A 114 7.02 7.08 -8.23
C PHE A 114 7.07 7.99 -7.02
N LEU A 115 6.41 7.60 -5.93
CA LEU A 115 6.40 8.34 -4.68
C LEU A 115 7.21 7.58 -3.61
N GLU A 116 6.81 6.34 -3.29
CA GLU A 116 7.46 5.52 -2.28
C GLU A 116 7.24 4.03 -2.52
N ILE A 117 8.03 3.20 -1.82
CA ILE A 117 7.79 1.78 -1.64
C ILE A 117 7.74 1.44 -0.15
N ASN A 118 6.77 0.63 0.23
CA ASN A 118 6.64 0.07 1.57
C ASN A 118 6.81 -1.45 1.48
N GLU A 119 7.93 -1.97 2.01
CA GLU A 119 8.26 -3.39 1.99
C GLU A 119 7.32 -4.25 2.84
N GLN A 120 6.72 -3.68 3.89
CA GLN A 120 5.75 -4.40 4.73
C GLN A 120 4.36 -4.53 4.08
N GLY A 121 4.15 -3.85 2.98
CA GLY A 121 3.07 -4.12 2.06
C GLY A 121 1.73 -3.48 2.40
N GLN A 122 1.02 -3.86 3.41
CA GLN A 122 -0.34 -3.42 3.73
C GLN A 122 -1.23 -3.25 2.48
N PHE A 123 -1.41 -4.33 1.71
CA PHE A 123 -2.12 -4.29 0.42
C PHE A 123 -3.42 -5.11 0.43
N LEU A 124 -3.67 -5.92 1.46
CA LEU A 124 -4.83 -6.83 1.48
C LEU A 124 -6.18 -6.11 1.51
N TRP A 125 -6.20 -4.84 1.94
CA TRP A 125 -7.38 -3.99 1.85
C TRP A 125 -7.88 -3.79 0.40
N LEU A 126 -7.01 -3.99 -0.59
CA LEU A 126 -7.39 -3.93 -2.01
C LEU A 126 -8.38 -5.05 -2.37
N ASP A 127 -8.29 -6.22 -1.73
CA ASP A 127 -9.23 -7.31 -1.94
C ASP A 127 -10.63 -6.99 -1.40
N ASP A 128 -10.75 -6.06 -0.43
CA ASP A 128 -12.05 -5.57 0.06
C ASP A 128 -12.76 -4.70 -1.00
N PHE A 129 -11.99 -3.97 -1.82
CA PHE A 129 -12.52 -3.15 -2.91
C PHE A 129 -12.61 -3.90 -4.23
N CYS A 130 -11.67 -4.81 -4.47
CA CYS A 130 -11.52 -5.59 -5.70
C CYS A 130 -11.35 -7.08 -5.39
N PRO A 131 -12.39 -7.81 -4.92
CA PRO A 131 -12.28 -9.23 -4.53
C PRO A 131 -11.76 -10.13 -5.66
N GLN A 132 -12.01 -9.75 -6.90
CA GLN A 132 -11.51 -10.48 -8.08
C GLN A 132 -9.98 -10.39 -8.25
N ALA A 133 -9.31 -9.49 -7.54
CA ALA A 133 -7.86 -9.37 -7.59
C ALA A 133 -7.16 -10.53 -6.88
N GLN A 134 -7.79 -11.09 -5.84
CA GLN A 134 -7.30 -12.27 -5.10
C GLN A 134 -5.83 -12.12 -4.67
N LEU A 135 -5.49 -10.97 -4.09
CA LEU A 135 -4.10 -10.66 -3.73
C LEU A 135 -3.58 -11.54 -2.60
N LEU A 136 -4.44 -11.94 -1.65
CA LEU A 136 -4.04 -12.87 -0.61
C LEU A 136 -3.61 -14.21 -1.22
N GLU A 137 -4.40 -14.76 -2.14
CA GLU A 137 -4.08 -16.00 -2.84
C GLU A 137 -2.75 -15.90 -3.59
N LYS A 138 -2.57 -14.82 -4.35
CA LYS A 138 -1.34 -14.54 -5.08
C LYS A 138 -0.14 -14.40 -4.16
N PHE A 139 -0.31 -13.76 -3.01
CA PHE A 139 0.75 -13.60 -2.03
C PHE A 139 1.13 -14.93 -1.38
N CYS A 140 0.16 -15.76 -1.03
CA CYS A 140 0.43 -17.12 -0.55
C CYS A 140 1.16 -17.97 -1.60
N ALA A 141 0.76 -17.87 -2.87
CA ALA A 141 1.44 -18.53 -3.98
C ALA A 141 2.89 -18.03 -4.11
N PHE A 142 3.13 -16.73 -3.99
CA PHE A 142 4.46 -16.12 -4.02
C PHE A 142 5.32 -16.65 -2.87
N LEU A 143 4.83 -16.64 -1.62
CA LEU A 143 5.58 -17.08 -0.45
C LEU A 143 5.97 -18.56 -0.49
N THR A 144 5.16 -19.38 -1.11
CA THR A 144 5.39 -20.83 -1.19
C THR A 144 6.08 -21.29 -2.49
N ALA A 145 6.33 -20.36 -3.40
CA ALA A 145 7.07 -20.64 -4.62
C ALA A 145 8.55 -20.91 -4.31
N SER A 146 9.13 -21.93 -4.94
CA SER A 146 10.57 -22.22 -4.84
C SER A 146 11.42 -21.17 -5.59
N GLN A 147 10.83 -20.53 -6.59
CA GLN A 147 11.38 -19.42 -7.36
C GLN A 147 10.27 -18.40 -7.58
N SER A 148 10.58 -17.13 -7.42
CA SER A 148 9.63 -16.02 -7.64
C SER A 148 9.40 -15.71 -9.13
N SER A 149 9.52 -16.70 -10.00
CA SER A 149 9.29 -16.53 -11.43
C SER A 149 7.80 -16.29 -11.73
N ARG A 150 7.54 -15.60 -12.81
CA ARG A 150 6.18 -15.34 -13.30
C ARG A 150 5.40 -16.63 -13.51
N GLN A 151 6.01 -17.61 -14.14
CA GLN A 151 5.40 -18.93 -14.44
C GLN A 151 5.02 -19.67 -13.15
N THR A 152 5.91 -19.73 -12.17
CA THR A 152 5.64 -20.44 -10.90
C THR A 152 4.47 -19.83 -10.14
N LEU A 153 4.30 -18.51 -10.17
CA LEU A 153 3.18 -17.84 -9.53
C LEU A 153 1.85 -18.15 -10.23
N GLU A 154 1.84 -18.21 -11.56
CA GLU A 154 0.65 -18.57 -12.35
C GLU A 154 0.21 -20.00 -12.09
N GLU A 155 1.16 -20.96 -12.05
CA GLU A 155 0.87 -22.38 -11.81
C GLU A 155 0.30 -22.64 -10.41
N ARG A 156 0.56 -21.75 -9.46
CA ARG A 156 0.11 -21.89 -8.06
C ARG A 156 -1.17 -21.12 -7.77
N GLN A 157 -1.69 -20.35 -8.69
CA GLN A 157 -2.99 -19.71 -8.55
C GLN A 157 -4.08 -20.79 -8.43
N GLY A 158 -5.03 -20.58 -7.54
CA GLY A 158 -6.11 -21.53 -7.28
C GLY A 158 -5.79 -22.59 -6.22
N LEU A 159 -4.56 -22.61 -5.66
CA LEU A 159 -4.18 -23.54 -4.59
C LEU A 159 -4.42 -22.96 -3.18
N PHE A 160 -4.67 -21.66 -3.08
CA PHE A 160 -4.82 -20.97 -1.81
C PHE A 160 -6.17 -20.26 -1.73
N PRO A 161 -6.72 -20.10 -0.52
CA PRO A 161 -8.01 -19.46 -0.36
C PRO A 161 -7.95 -17.96 -0.66
N SER A 162 -9.04 -17.41 -1.16
CA SER A 162 -9.29 -15.98 -1.20
C SER A 162 -9.52 -15.43 0.21
N ILE A 163 -9.44 -14.11 0.39
CA ILE A 163 -9.78 -13.47 1.67
C ILE A 163 -11.17 -13.86 2.15
N ALA A 164 -12.15 -13.88 1.25
CA ALA A 164 -13.53 -14.23 1.59
C ALA A 164 -13.67 -15.70 2.05
N GLU A 165 -12.91 -16.62 1.47
CA GLU A 165 -12.88 -18.02 1.90
C GLU A 165 -12.16 -18.18 3.23
N TYR A 166 -11.02 -17.50 3.41
CA TYR A 166 -10.28 -17.47 4.65
C TYR A 166 -11.15 -16.91 5.81
N GLN A 167 -11.81 -15.78 5.60
CA GLN A 167 -12.68 -15.18 6.60
C GLN A 167 -13.87 -16.11 6.95
N ARG A 168 -14.48 -16.79 5.97
CA ARG A 168 -15.55 -17.75 6.23
C ARG A 168 -15.07 -18.98 7.01
N SER A 169 -13.88 -19.47 6.73
CA SER A 169 -13.31 -20.63 7.41
C SER A 169 -12.91 -20.36 8.86
N HIS A 170 -12.63 -19.08 9.18
CA HIS A 170 -12.19 -18.63 10.51
C HIS A 170 -13.29 -17.89 11.28
N GLN A 171 -14.54 -17.96 10.85
CA GLN A 171 -15.71 -17.47 11.61
C GLN A 171 -16.05 -18.33 12.84
N ASN A 172 -15.05 -18.98 13.43
CA ASN A 172 -15.20 -19.47 14.79
C ASN A 172 -15.08 -18.26 15.73
N GLU A 173 -16.22 -17.70 16.11
CA GLU A 173 -16.33 -16.58 17.05
C GLU A 173 -15.48 -16.79 18.34
N GLU A 174 -15.27 -18.03 18.76
CA GLU A 174 -14.40 -18.39 19.89
C GLU A 174 -12.93 -18.05 19.65
N ALA A 175 -12.38 -18.33 18.47
CA ALA A 175 -10.97 -18.04 18.17
C ALA A 175 -10.70 -16.52 18.11
N LEU A 176 -11.64 -15.76 17.55
CA LEU A 176 -11.59 -14.29 17.53
C LEU A 176 -11.76 -13.68 18.92
N ASN A 177 -12.60 -14.26 19.78
CA ASN A 177 -12.78 -13.83 21.16
C ASN A 177 -11.54 -14.14 22.02
N ILE A 178 -10.92 -15.30 21.85
CA ILE A 178 -9.68 -15.65 22.55
C ILE A 178 -8.55 -14.70 22.14
N ALA A 179 -8.41 -14.37 20.86
CA ALA A 179 -7.40 -13.43 20.38
C ALA A 179 -7.64 -12.00 20.92
N ARG A 180 -8.89 -11.53 20.98
CA ARG A 180 -9.26 -10.24 21.56
C ARG A 180 -8.98 -10.19 23.07
N VAL A 181 -9.41 -11.20 23.81
CA VAL A 181 -9.19 -11.27 25.26
C VAL A 181 -7.69 -11.33 25.60
N SER A 182 -6.90 -12.03 24.80
CA SER A 182 -5.44 -12.07 24.96
C SER A 182 -4.77 -10.73 24.64
N ALA A 183 -5.23 -10.01 23.61
CA ALA A 183 -4.73 -8.68 23.28
C ALA A 183 -5.08 -7.65 24.36
N ASP A 184 -6.32 -7.64 24.84
CA ASP A 184 -6.76 -6.74 25.92
C ASP A 184 -6.05 -7.03 27.24
N ALA A 185 -5.74 -8.29 27.55
CA ALA A 185 -4.97 -8.67 28.74
C ALA A 185 -3.52 -8.22 28.65
N GLN A 186 -2.89 -8.31 27.46
CA GLN A 186 -1.54 -7.82 27.25
C GLN A 186 -1.45 -6.30 27.33
N PHE A 187 -2.43 -5.57 26.78
CA PHE A 187 -2.47 -4.11 26.89
C PHE A 187 -2.64 -3.63 28.32
N LYS A 188 -3.51 -4.27 29.12
CA LYS A 188 -3.72 -3.93 30.55
C LYS A 188 -2.52 -4.24 31.44
N SER A 189 -1.66 -5.17 31.06
CA SER A 189 -0.42 -5.47 31.79
C SER A 189 0.73 -4.51 31.53
N MET A 190 0.57 -3.58 30.56
CA MET A 190 1.56 -2.57 30.17
C MET A 190 1.20 -1.16 30.65
N GLU A 191 0.09 -0.97 31.34
CA GLU A 191 -0.19 0.30 32.05
C GLU A 191 0.59 0.34 33.37
N PRO A 192 1.33 1.42 33.66
CA PRO A 192 2.20 1.58 34.81
C PRO A 192 1.41 1.73 36.13
#